data_65b08f005a2af1a366b9704f59666c0a
#
_entry.id   65b08f005a2af1a366b9704f59666c0a
#
_cell.length_a   1.000
_cell.length_b   1.000
_cell.length_c   1.000
_cell.angle_alpha   90.00
_cell.angle_beta   90.00
_cell.angle_gamma   90.00
#
_symmetry.space_group_name_H-M   'P 1'
#
loop_
_entity.id
_entity.type
_entity.pdbx_description
1 polymer ?
#
loop_
_entity_poly.entity_id
_entity_poly.type
_entity_poly.pdbx_seq_one_letter_code
_entity_poly.pdbx_strand_id
1 'polypeptide(L)'
;AARSGGNWMMKTLVLMEHDGTTLRPGSGAAIGFARELSGELTVLLLGKNLDAIATEAAQYAPVLTADHEALTATVADRWAHLIAEVAQDQNAELIVATSTTWAKDIVGRAAGLLGGAMASEVIGHEIVNGELRLCRPMFAGAINATLVLEGSPKIITVCPSAYEAPEPIETPFPIEPVAIDASTLPSDTRFESLDCKVGARPDVTEARIVVSGGRAFKSSEDFEQHVGGLADQLGAAAGSSRALVDAGITPNSLQ
;
A
#
# COMPACT_ATOMS: atom_id res chain seq x y z
N ALA A 1 22.31 25.88 7.41
CA ALA A 1 22.46 26.54 6.12
C ALA A 1 21.22 26.25 5.32
N ALA A 2 20.40 27.26 5.04
CA ALA A 2 19.18 27.14 4.25
C ALA A 2 19.53 26.67 2.84
N ARG A 3 19.05 25.50 2.43
CA ARG A 3 19.05 25.10 1.03
C ARG A 3 17.94 25.87 0.33
N SER A 4 18.33 26.90 -0.39
CA SER A 4 17.44 27.66 -1.27
C SER A 4 16.90 26.79 -2.39
N GLY A 5 15.58 26.74 -2.59
CA GLY A 5 14.90 26.29 -3.81
C GLY A 5 15.39 25.00 -4.48
N GLY A 6 15.92 24.04 -3.74
CA GLY A 6 16.52 22.83 -4.27
C GLY A 6 15.46 21.75 -4.50
N ASN A 7 15.52 21.14 -5.68
CA ASN A 7 14.87 19.89 -6.03
C ASN A 7 15.04 18.89 -4.87
N TRP A 8 13.95 18.43 -4.29
CA TRP A 8 13.95 17.37 -3.28
C TRP A 8 14.26 16.04 -3.99
N MET A 9 15.56 15.76 -4.16
CA MET A 9 15.99 14.52 -4.80
C MET A 9 16.32 13.49 -3.73
N MET A 10 15.28 12.83 -3.19
CA MET A 10 15.46 11.67 -2.31
C MET A 10 15.50 10.40 -3.12
N LYS A 11 16.39 9.47 -2.76
CA LYS A 11 16.30 8.09 -3.24
C LYS A 11 15.09 7.41 -2.61
N THR A 12 14.13 7.11 -3.44
CA THR A 12 12.82 6.61 -3.00
C THR A 12 12.63 5.16 -3.41
N LEU A 13 12.35 4.30 -2.44
CA LEU A 13 11.94 2.92 -2.64
C LEU A 13 10.42 2.83 -2.50
N VAL A 14 9.73 2.40 -3.55
CA VAL A 14 8.26 2.23 -3.54
C VAL A 14 7.93 0.75 -3.46
N LEU A 15 7.21 0.36 -2.42
CA LEU A 15 6.69 -0.99 -2.28
C LEU A 15 5.34 -1.08 -2.99
N MET A 16 5.21 -1.98 -3.95
CA MET A 16 3.94 -2.24 -4.62
C MET A 16 3.35 -3.56 -4.15
N GLU A 17 2.09 -3.51 -3.71
CA GLU A 17 1.32 -4.69 -3.33
C GLU A 17 0.76 -5.38 -4.56
N HIS A 18 0.74 -6.71 -4.54
CA HIS A 18 0.19 -7.57 -5.59
C HIS A 18 -0.50 -8.80 -4.99
N ASP A 19 -1.30 -9.49 -5.80
CA ASP A 19 -2.02 -10.69 -5.40
C ASP A 19 -1.35 -12.00 -5.84
N GLY A 20 -0.13 -11.92 -6.36
CA GLY A 20 0.61 -13.04 -6.94
C GLY A 20 0.44 -13.16 -8.46
N THR A 21 -0.48 -12.41 -9.07
CA THR A 21 -0.76 -12.41 -10.51
C THR A 21 -0.72 -11.03 -11.14
N THR A 22 -1.24 -10.02 -10.45
CA THR A 22 -1.33 -8.62 -10.90
C THR A 22 -1.04 -7.67 -9.73
N LEU A 23 -0.69 -6.43 -10.05
CA LEU A 23 -0.60 -5.36 -9.07
C LEU A 23 -1.99 -5.06 -8.49
N ARG A 24 -2.06 -4.76 -7.20
CA ARG A 24 -3.30 -4.27 -6.59
C ARG A 24 -3.66 -2.89 -7.16
N PRO A 25 -4.95 -2.63 -7.45
CA PRO A 25 -5.38 -1.38 -8.10
C PRO A 25 -4.91 -0.11 -7.41
N GLY A 26 -4.84 -0.11 -6.08
CA GLY A 26 -4.39 1.03 -5.28
C GLY A 26 -2.88 1.25 -5.25
N SER A 27 -2.06 0.28 -5.70
CA SER A 27 -0.58 0.35 -5.55
C SER A 27 0.05 1.53 -6.29
N GLY A 28 -0.57 1.99 -7.38
CA GLY A 28 -0.09 3.14 -8.16
C GLY A 28 -0.09 4.48 -7.40
N ALA A 29 -0.90 4.63 -6.36
CA ALA A 29 -0.95 5.86 -5.56
C ALA A 29 0.39 6.18 -4.88
N ALA A 30 1.13 5.15 -4.45
CA ALA A 30 2.47 5.30 -3.88
C ALA A 30 3.46 5.87 -4.90
N ILE A 31 3.37 5.46 -6.16
CA ILE A 31 4.19 6.01 -7.25
C ILE A 31 3.79 7.45 -7.56
N GLY A 32 2.48 7.74 -7.60
CA GLY A 32 1.98 9.11 -7.80
C GLY A 32 2.58 10.07 -6.77
N PHE A 33 2.47 9.75 -5.49
CA PHE A 33 3.09 10.52 -4.42
C PHE A 33 4.61 10.66 -4.58
N ALA A 34 5.32 9.56 -4.85
CA ALA A 34 6.77 9.57 -4.97
C ALA A 34 7.25 10.46 -6.14
N ARG A 35 6.53 10.48 -7.26
CA ARG A 35 6.82 11.33 -8.41
C ARG A 35 6.65 12.83 -8.12
N GLU A 36 5.68 13.21 -7.28
CA GLU A 36 5.48 14.60 -6.89
C GLU A 36 6.65 15.16 -6.06
N LEU A 37 7.42 14.29 -5.40
CA LEU A 37 8.62 14.67 -4.65
C LEU A 37 9.89 14.79 -5.51
N SER A 38 9.81 14.53 -6.82
CA SER A 38 10.89 14.69 -7.81
C SER A 38 12.21 13.97 -7.46
N GLY A 39 12.13 12.80 -6.81
CA GLY A 39 13.27 11.97 -6.42
C GLY A 39 13.63 10.89 -7.44
N GLU A 40 14.76 10.24 -7.23
CA GLU A 40 15.09 8.97 -7.86
C GLU A 40 14.17 7.89 -7.29
N LEU A 41 13.40 7.22 -8.14
CA LEU A 41 12.36 6.29 -7.73
C LEU A 41 12.68 4.88 -8.25
N THR A 42 12.62 3.90 -7.36
CA THR A 42 12.73 2.48 -7.70
C THR A 42 11.58 1.71 -7.02
N VAL A 43 10.93 0.83 -7.76
CA VAL A 43 9.91 -0.08 -7.21
C VAL A 43 10.58 -1.32 -6.64
N LEU A 44 10.13 -1.79 -5.50
CA LEU A 44 10.48 -3.09 -4.93
C LEU A 44 9.25 -4.00 -4.92
N LEU A 45 9.40 -5.16 -5.55
CA LEU A 45 8.45 -6.28 -5.51
C LEU A 45 9.05 -7.44 -4.72
N LEU A 46 8.26 -8.02 -3.81
CA LEU A 46 8.67 -9.18 -3.02
C LEU A 46 7.67 -10.32 -3.24
N GLY A 47 8.15 -11.54 -3.43
CA GLY A 47 7.26 -12.69 -3.61
C GLY A 47 7.94 -13.87 -4.27
N LYS A 48 7.13 -14.62 -5.02
CA LYS A 48 7.56 -15.77 -5.81
C LYS A 48 6.91 -15.72 -7.19
N ASN A 49 7.69 -16.02 -8.24
CA ASN A 49 7.26 -15.98 -9.65
C ASN A 49 6.78 -14.57 -10.07
N LEU A 50 7.63 -13.58 -9.88
CA LEU A 50 7.30 -12.15 -10.06
C LEU A 50 7.37 -11.65 -11.51
N ASP A 51 7.76 -12.43 -12.51
CA ASP A 51 8.03 -11.97 -13.88
C ASP A 51 6.90 -11.14 -14.50
N ALA A 52 5.66 -11.62 -14.40
CA ALA A 52 4.50 -10.92 -14.96
C ALA A 52 4.23 -9.60 -14.24
N ILE A 53 4.28 -9.63 -12.91
CA ILE A 53 4.05 -8.47 -12.04
C ILE A 53 5.16 -7.43 -12.22
N ALA A 54 6.41 -7.89 -12.35
CA ALA A 54 7.56 -7.01 -12.60
C ALA A 54 7.46 -6.31 -13.96
N THR A 55 6.96 -7.02 -14.98
CA THR A 55 6.71 -6.43 -16.30
C THR A 55 5.63 -5.34 -16.23
N GLU A 56 4.57 -5.56 -15.45
CA GLU A 56 3.54 -4.55 -15.21
C GLU A 56 4.10 -3.35 -14.45
N ALA A 57 4.84 -3.58 -13.35
CA ALA A 57 5.44 -2.53 -12.54
C ALA A 57 6.50 -1.70 -13.30
N ALA A 58 7.22 -2.34 -14.23
CA ALA A 58 8.23 -1.68 -15.05
C ALA A 58 7.66 -0.63 -16.03
N GLN A 59 6.35 -0.58 -16.21
CA GLN A 59 5.69 0.51 -16.94
C GLN A 59 5.64 1.82 -16.15
N TYR A 60 5.99 1.77 -14.87
CA TYR A 60 5.93 2.95 -14.00
C TYR A 60 7.31 3.44 -13.54
N ALA A 61 8.26 2.55 -13.25
CA ALA A 61 9.59 2.90 -12.75
C ALA A 61 10.55 1.71 -12.88
N PRO A 62 11.88 1.89 -12.67
CA PRO A 62 12.82 0.79 -12.48
C PRO A 62 12.36 -0.14 -11.36
N VAL A 63 12.52 -1.45 -11.56
CA VAL A 63 12.00 -2.46 -10.65
C VAL A 63 13.13 -3.31 -10.08
N LEU A 64 13.12 -3.50 -8.77
CA LEU A 64 13.87 -4.51 -8.06
C LEU A 64 12.93 -5.68 -7.73
N THR A 65 13.32 -6.90 -8.08
CA THR A 65 12.55 -8.11 -7.78
C THR A 65 13.24 -8.97 -6.73
N ALA A 66 12.60 -9.12 -5.59
CA ALA A 66 12.98 -10.07 -4.56
C ALA A 66 12.14 -11.35 -4.73
N ASP A 67 12.53 -12.17 -5.72
CA ASP A 67 11.83 -13.40 -6.09
C ASP A 67 12.50 -14.60 -5.42
N HIS A 68 11.86 -15.19 -4.41
CA HIS A 68 12.42 -16.33 -3.70
C HIS A 68 11.33 -17.20 -3.06
N GLU A 69 11.58 -18.50 -2.93
CA GLU A 69 10.67 -19.48 -2.31
C GLU A 69 10.25 -19.10 -0.89
N ALA A 70 11.18 -18.53 -0.09
CA ALA A 70 10.90 -18.06 1.26
C ALA A 70 9.87 -16.91 1.34
N LEU A 71 9.55 -16.29 0.21
CA LEU A 71 8.61 -15.16 0.08
C LEU A 71 7.28 -15.57 -0.57
N THR A 72 7.03 -16.85 -0.80
CA THR A 72 5.78 -17.35 -1.41
C THR A 72 4.53 -16.89 -0.63
N ALA A 73 4.65 -16.80 0.67
CA ALA A 73 3.61 -16.24 1.52
C ALA A 73 4.12 -15.00 2.24
N THR A 74 3.23 -14.03 2.42
CA THR A 74 3.55 -12.82 3.17
C THR A 74 3.67 -13.13 4.66
N VAL A 75 4.91 -13.22 5.13
CA VAL A 75 5.25 -13.26 6.55
C VAL A 75 5.94 -11.94 6.89
N ALA A 76 5.25 -11.09 7.63
CA ALA A 76 5.67 -9.70 7.84
C ALA A 76 7.09 -9.55 8.39
N ASP A 77 7.53 -10.49 9.25
CA ASP A 77 8.89 -10.49 9.79
C ASP A 77 9.95 -10.62 8.69
N ARG A 78 9.78 -11.57 7.78
CA ARG A 78 10.72 -11.83 6.67
C ARG A 78 10.74 -10.69 5.69
N TRP A 79 9.54 -10.23 5.30
CA TRP A 79 9.40 -9.16 4.34
C TRP A 79 9.98 -7.85 4.86
N ALA A 80 9.73 -7.53 6.14
CA ALA A 80 10.28 -6.33 6.76
C ALA A 80 11.81 -6.35 6.84
N HIS A 81 12.44 -7.49 7.14
CA HIS A 81 13.88 -7.64 7.14
C HIS A 81 14.47 -7.41 5.75
N LEU A 82 13.90 -8.05 4.74
CA LEU A 82 14.38 -7.90 3.37
C LEU A 82 14.19 -6.46 2.85
N ILE A 83 13.06 -5.82 3.17
CA ILE A 83 12.84 -4.41 2.84
C ILE A 83 13.92 -3.54 3.50
N ALA A 84 14.26 -3.81 4.76
CA ALA A 84 15.29 -3.06 5.46
C ALA A 84 16.68 -3.27 4.84
N GLU A 85 17.04 -4.49 4.47
CA GLU A 85 18.30 -4.79 3.76
C GLU A 85 18.37 -4.07 2.41
N VAL A 86 17.33 -4.21 1.57
CA VAL A 86 17.29 -3.55 0.26
C VAL A 86 17.31 -2.03 0.41
N ALA A 87 16.60 -1.46 1.37
CA ALA A 87 16.60 -0.03 1.60
C ALA A 87 17.99 0.50 2.00
N GLN A 88 18.74 -0.27 2.80
CA GLN A 88 20.12 0.06 3.16
C GLN A 88 21.07 -0.03 1.96
N ASP A 89 20.99 -1.10 1.18
CA ASP A 89 21.82 -1.32 -0.01
C ASP A 89 21.58 -0.24 -1.08
N GLN A 90 20.33 0.14 -1.25
CA GLN A 90 19.92 1.21 -2.17
C GLN A 90 20.20 2.61 -1.61
N ASN A 91 20.58 2.74 -0.34
CA ASN A 91 20.68 4.00 0.38
C ASN A 91 19.37 4.81 0.27
N ALA A 92 18.23 4.15 0.45
CA ALA A 92 16.92 4.77 0.35
C ALA A 92 16.71 5.77 1.50
N GLU A 93 16.37 7.01 1.14
CA GLU A 93 16.06 8.08 2.08
C GLU A 93 14.55 8.15 2.38
N LEU A 94 13.75 7.58 1.46
CA LEU A 94 12.30 7.52 1.55
C LEU A 94 11.82 6.14 1.13
N ILE A 95 10.93 5.55 1.93
CA ILE A 95 10.20 4.31 1.59
C ILE A 95 8.72 4.66 1.54
N VAL A 96 8.05 4.32 0.44
CA VAL A 96 6.64 4.61 0.22
C VAL A 96 5.87 3.35 -0.09
N ALA A 97 4.68 3.22 0.48
CA ALA A 97 3.71 2.20 0.12
C ALA A 97 2.29 2.78 0.14
N THR A 98 1.34 2.11 -0.49
CA THR A 98 -0.07 2.45 -0.35
C THR A 98 -0.58 1.98 1.02
N SER A 99 -1.46 2.75 1.64
CA SER A 99 -1.93 2.54 3.02
C SER A 99 -2.97 1.42 3.10
N THR A 100 -2.52 0.18 2.92
CA THR A 100 -3.28 -1.04 3.14
C THR A 100 -2.94 -1.67 4.49
N THR A 101 -3.74 -2.62 4.96
CA THR A 101 -3.42 -3.40 6.16
C THR A 101 -2.12 -4.19 5.98
N TRP A 102 -1.90 -4.73 4.78
CA TRP A 102 -0.67 -5.39 4.38
C TRP A 102 0.54 -4.46 4.53
N ALA A 103 0.50 -3.29 3.89
CA ALA A 103 1.62 -2.36 3.93
C ALA A 103 1.91 -1.86 5.36
N LYS A 104 0.87 -1.53 6.14
CA LYS A 104 1.04 -1.02 7.51
C LYS A 104 1.70 -2.05 8.43
N ASP A 105 1.39 -3.34 8.28
CA ASP A 105 2.04 -4.40 9.08
C ASP A 105 3.53 -4.53 8.72
N ILE A 106 3.86 -4.53 7.44
CA ILE A 106 5.22 -4.78 6.96
C ILE A 106 6.12 -3.55 7.13
N VAL A 107 5.68 -2.39 6.62
CA VAL A 107 6.55 -1.20 6.60
C VAL A 107 6.74 -0.59 7.99
N GLY A 108 5.78 -0.80 8.91
CA GLY A 108 5.95 -0.42 10.32
C GLY A 108 7.08 -1.18 10.99
N ARG A 109 7.22 -2.48 10.70
CA ARG A 109 8.33 -3.31 11.17
C ARG A 109 9.66 -2.89 10.53
N ALA A 110 9.66 -2.66 9.21
CA ALA A 110 10.84 -2.17 8.50
C ALA A 110 11.32 -0.82 9.06
N ALA A 111 10.39 0.08 9.41
CA ALA A 111 10.72 1.35 10.05
C ALA A 111 11.44 1.16 11.40
N GLY A 112 10.98 0.21 12.21
CA GLY A 112 11.63 -0.15 13.48
C GLY A 112 13.04 -0.72 13.27
N LEU A 113 13.23 -1.60 12.29
CA LEU A 113 14.54 -2.19 11.95
C LEU A 113 15.53 -1.15 11.44
N LEU A 114 15.06 -0.18 10.67
CA LEU A 114 15.87 0.91 10.10
C LEU A 114 16.13 2.06 11.06
N GLY A 115 15.45 2.11 12.22
CA GLY A 115 15.44 3.29 13.08
C GLY A 115 14.86 4.53 12.42
N GLY A 116 14.01 4.33 11.42
CA GLY A 116 13.39 5.39 10.62
C GLY A 116 12.16 6.00 11.27
N ALA A 117 11.68 7.11 10.70
CA ALA A 117 10.46 7.76 11.14
C ALA A 117 9.30 7.45 10.19
N MET A 118 8.09 7.14 10.73
CA MET A 118 6.95 6.70 9.92
C MET A 118 5.74 7.60 10.07
N ALA A 119 5.07 7.90 8.94
CA ALA A 119 3.71 8.44 8.87
C ALA A 119 2.82 7.53 8.03
N SER A 120 1.66 7.17 8.56
CA SER A 120 0.66 6.37 7.85
C SER A 120 -0.56 7.20 7.46
N GLU A 121 -1.33 6.74 6.45
CA GLU A 121 -2.57 7.38 5.97
C GLU A 121 -2.35 8.83 5.49
N VAL A 122 -1.24 9.09 4.82
CA VAL A 122 -0.96 10.43 4.29
C VAL A 122 -1.93 10.75 3.15
N ILE A 123 -2.60 11.89 3.25
CA ILE A 123 -3.60 12.37 2.29
C ILE A 123 -3.15 13.63 1.53
N GLY A 124 -2.01 14.19 1.88
CA GLY A 124 -1.44 15.36 1.24
C GLY A 124 -0.04 15.66 1.75
N HIS A 125 0.69 16.46 1.00
CA HIS A 125 2.00 16.95 1.40
C HIS A 125 2.27 18.34 0.83
N GLU A 126 3.23 19.02 1.42
CA GLU A 126 3.78 20.28 0.93
C GLU A 126 5.26 20.38 1.26
N ILE A 127 6.00 21.13 0.47
CA ILE A 127 7.42 21.44 0.75
C ILE A 127 7.50 22.92 1.13
N VAL A 128 7.79 23.20 2.40
CA VAL A 128 7.90 24.56 2.92
C VAL A 128 9.31 24.80 3.43
N ASN A 129 10.00 25.76 2.87
CA ASN A 129 11.38 26.11 3.23
C ASN A 129 12.36 24.91 3.19
N GLY A 130 12.13 23.95 2.28
CA GLY A 130 12.95 22.76 2.18
C GLY A 130 12.63 21.68 3.24
N GLU A 131 11.47 21.71 3.86
CA GLU A 131 10.95 20.73 4.80
C GLU A 131 9.71 20.05 4.23
N LEU A 132 9.70 18.71 4.21
CA LEU A 132 8.54 17.93 3.78
C LEU A 132 7.53 17.86 4.93
N ARG A 133 6.38 18.46 4.71
CA ARG A 133 5.21 18.41 5.60
C ARG A 133 4.18 17.47 5.05
N LEU A 134 3.69 16.59 5.91
CA LEU A 134 2.73 15.56 5.56
C LEU A 134 1.39 15.83 6.25
N CYS A 135 0.31 15.75 5.52
CA CYS A 135 -1.04 15.85 6.08
C CYS A 135 -1.64 14.45 6.23
N ARG A 136 -2.16 14.16 7.44
CA ARG A 136 -2.85 12.89 7.68
C ARG A 136 -4.09 13.09 8.56
N PRO A 137 -5.17 12.31 8.33
CA PRO A 137 -6.32 12.31 9.21
C PRO A 137 -6.02 11.63 10.55
N MET A 138 -6.59 12.16 11.62
CA MET A 138 -6.54 11.61 12.97
C MET A 138 -7.95 11.60 13.57
N PHE A 139 -8.16 10.75 14.60
CA PHE A 139 -9.45 10.62 15.28
C PHE A 139 -10.61 10.35 14.29
N ALA A 140 -10.45 9.30 13.49
CA ALA A 140 -11.40 8.92 12.44
C ALA A 140 -11.73 10.06 11.44
N GLY A 141 -10.75 10.90 11.12
CA GLY A 141 -10.91 12.00 10.17
C GLY A 141 -11.47 13.30 10.73
N ALA A 142 -11.69 13.37 12.06
CA ALA A 142 -12.18 14.60 12.71
C ALA A 142 -11.15 15.75 12.68
N ILE A 143 -9.87 15.43 12.59
CA ILE A 143 -8.75 16.38 12.58
C ILE A 143 -7.76 15.96 11.50
N ASN A 144 -7.24 16.91 10.74
CA ASN A 144 -6.07 16.72 9.90
C ASN A 144 -4.83 17.27 10.60
N ALA A 145 -3.85 16.41 10.83
CA ALA A 145 -2.57 16.79 11.43
C ALA A 145 -1.53 17.04 10.34
N THR A 146 -0.76 18.11 10.47
CA THR A 146 0.45 18.34 9.69
C THR A 146 1.65 17.83 10.48
N LEU A 147 2.43 16.95 9.87
CA LEU A 147 3.56 16.28 10.49
C LEU A 147 4.85 16.57 9.72
N VAL A 148 5.96 16.61 10.45
CA VAL A 148 7.32 16.54 9.90
C VAL A 148 7.97 15.28 10.48
N LEU A 149 8.56 14.45 9.62
CA LEU A 149 9.29 13.28 10.04
C LEU A 149 10.76 13.65 10.27
N GLU A 150 11.23 13.47 11.48
CA GLU A 150 12.64 13.60 11.84
C GLU A 150 13.32 12.22 11.75
N GLY A 151 14.51 12.17 11.17
CA GLY A 151 15.25 10.91 10.97
C GLY A 151 15.28 10.44 9.52
N SER A 152 16.03 9.37 9.27
CA SER A 152 16.20 8.72 7.95
C SER A 152 16.38 7.21 8.14
N PRO A 153 15.78 6.39 7.24
CA PRO A 153 14.86 6.80 6.18
C PRO A 153 13.52 7.31 6.72
N LYS A 154 12.81 8.07 5.88
CA LYS A 154 11.39 8.39 6.11
C LYS A 154 10.54 7.29 5.52
N ILE A 155 9.54 6.83 6.25
CA ILE A 155 8.63 5.79 5.80
C ILE A 155 7.21 6.36 5.76
N ILE A 156 6.57 6.26 4.60
CA ILE A 156 5.26 6.89 4.38
C ILE A 156 4.31 5.87 3.76
N THR A 157 3.12 5.71 4.34
CA THR A 157 2.03 5.08 3.61
C THR A 157 1.00 6.13 3.20
N VAL A 158 0.61 6.10 1.92
CA VAL A 158 -0.30 7.09 1.33
C VAL A 158 -1.70 6.50 1.16
N CYS A 159 -2.71 7.33 1.38
CA CYS A 159 -4.09 6.94 1.13
C CYS A 159 -4.30 6.72 -0.39
N PRO A 160 -4.84 5.57 -0.83
CA PRO A 160 -4.98 5.26 -2.26
C PRO A 160 -5.89 6.24 -3.01
N SER A 161 -6.84 6.88 -2.33
CA SER A 161 -7.73 7.86 -2.94
C SER A 161 -7.17 9.29 -2.98
N ALA A 162 -6.01 9.52 -2.38
CA ALA A 162 -5.42 10.87 -2.30
C ALA A 162 -4.43 11.18 -3.42
N TYR A 163 -3.92 10.15 -4.09
CA TYR A 163 -2.94 10.27 -5.16
C TYR A 163 -3.34 9.41 -6.35
N GLU A 164 -3.25 9.97 -7.53
CA GLU A 164 -3.53 9.25 -8.76
C GLU A 164 -2.32 8.41 -9.18
N ALA A 165 -2.60 7.19 -9.67
CA ALA A 165 -1.58 6.40 -10.32
C ALA A 165 -1.16 7.11 -11.62
N PRO A 166 0.15 7.19 -11.92
CA PRO A 166 0.58 7.74 -13.19
C PRO A 166 0.18 6.82 -14.36
N GLU A 167 0.07 7.38 -15.54
CA GLU A 167 -0.14 6.59 -16.75
C GLU A 167 1.06 5.67 -17.03
N PRO A 168 0.83 4.42 -17.45
CA PRO A 168 1.90 3.51 -17.84
C PRO A 168 2.62 4.00 -19.10
N ILE A 169 3.92 3.75 -19.18
CA ILE A 169 4.72 4.10 -20.37
C ILE A 169 4.84 2.91 -21.33
N GLU A 170 4.99 3.19 -22.62
CA GLU A 170 5.14 2.16 -23.67
C GLU A 170 6.48 1.41 -23.60
N THR A 171 7.56 2.11 -23.22
CA THR A 171 8.90 1.50 -23.10
C THR A 171 9.19 1.19 -21.64
N PRO A 172 9.16 -0.09 -21.23
CA PRO A 172 9.36 -0.44 -19.83
C PRO A 172 10.75 -0.04 -19.29
N PHE A 173 10.79 0.27 -18.02
CA PHE A 173 12.04 0.47 -17.29
C PHE A 173 12.77 -0.86 -17.04
N PRO A 174 14.06 -0.84 -16.68
CA PRO A 174 14.81 -2.04 -16.35
C PRO A 174 14.24 -2.77 -15.12
N ILE A 175 14.38 -4.08 -15.14
CA ILE A 175 14.04 -4.99 -14.03
C ILE A 175 15.33 -5.65 -13.59
N GLU A 176 15.66 -5.54 -12.30
CA GLU A 176 16.87 -6.10 -11.72
C GLU A 176 16.54 -7.02 -10.54
N PRO A 177 17.11 -8.23 -10.48
CA PRO A 177 16.91 -9.12 -9.35
C PRO A 177 17.72 -8.66 -8.13
N VAL A 178 17.12 -8.79 -6.95
CA VAL A 178 17.79 -8.63 -5.66
C VAL A 178 18.39 -9.96 -5.24
N ALA A 179 19.63 -9.96 -4.82
CA ALA A 179 20.25 -11.13 -4.19
C ALA A 179 19.64 -11.33 -2.81
N ILE A 180 19.16 -12.55 -2.52
CA ILE A 180 18.51 -12.89 -1.25
C ILE A 180 19.30 -14.00 -0.57
N ASP A 181 19.76 -13.74 0.65
CA ASP A 181 20.25 -14.80 1.53
C ASP A 181 19.10 -15.23 2.47
N ALA A 182 18.41 -16.29 2.09
CA ALA A 182 17.28 -16.79 2.88
C ALA A 182 17.69 -17.27 4.29
N SER A 183 18.97 -17.51 4.55
CA SER A 183 19.45 -17.92 5.87
C SER A 183 19.47 -16.79 6.90
N THR A 184 19.48 -15.54 6.45
CA THR A 184 19.42 -14.34 7.31
C THR A 184 17.99 -13.94 7.70
N LEU A 185 17.00 -14.48 6.96
CA LEU A 185 15.61 -14.13 7.20
C LEU A 185 15.04 -14.80 8.46
N PRO A 186 14.22 -14.11 9.25
CA PRO A 186 13.56 -14.67 10.43
C PRO A 186 12.79 -15.96 10.12
N SER A 187 12.91 -16.97 10.97
CA SER A 187 12.28 -18.27 10.81
C SER A 187 11.34 -18.66 11.96
N ASP A 188 11.14 -17.76 12.94
CA ASP A 188 10.31 -18.03 14.13
C ASP A 188 8.82 -18.10 13.81
N THR A 189 8.40 -17.49 12.69
CA THR A 189 7.02 -17.50 12.21
C THR A 189 6.94 -18.27 10.91
N ARG A 190 5.90 -19.10 10.76
CA ARG A 190 5.61 -19.79 9.50
C ARG A 190 4.18 -19.52 9.05
N PHE A 191 4.01 -19.45 7.75
CA PHE A 191 2.69 -19.43 7.13
C PHE A 191 2.09 -20.84 7.17
N GLU A 192 0.82 -20.96 7.55
CA GLU A 192 0.10 -22.24 7.52
C GLU A 192 -0.95 -22.25 6.41
N SER A 193 -1.88 -21.29 6.42
CA SER A 193 -2.94 -21.20 5.39
C SER A 193 -3.51 -19.78 5.34
N LEU A 194 -4.12 -19.45 4.20
CA LEU A 194 -4.89 -18.24 3.98
C LEU A 194 -6.22 -18.63 3.34
N ASP A 195 -7.31 -18.42 4.06
CA ASP A 195 -8.66 -18.64 3.56
C ASP A 195 -9.21 -17.32 2.98
N CYS A 196 -9.20 -17.22 1.66
CA CYS A 196 -9.75 -16.08 0.95
C CYS A 196 -11.22 -16.32 0.61
N LYS A 197 -12.09 -15.39 1.00
CA LYS A 197 -13.47 -15.39 0.53
C LYS A 197 -13.54 -14.70 -0.83
N VAL A 198 -13.86 -15.45 -1.87
CA VAL A 198 -14.13 -14.89 -3.19
C VAL A 198 -15.61 -14.52 -3.24
N GLY A 199 -15.90 -13.22 -3.27
CA GLY A 199 -17.24 -12.68 -3.46
C GLY A 199 -17.59 -12.55 -4.95
N ALA A 200 -18.89 -12.52 -5.26
CA ALA A 200 -19.35 -12.22 -6.62
C ALA A 200 -19.21 -10.73 -6.98
N ARG A 201 -19.15 -9.85 -5.97
CA ARG A 201 -18.98 -8.40 -6.10
C ARG A 201 -17.53 -8.01 -5.81
N PRO A 202 -17.09 -6.85 -6.35
CA PRO A 202 -15.76 -6.29 -6.00
C PRO A 202 -15.60 -6.12 -4.49
N ASP A 203 -14.36 -6.16 -4.01
CA ASP A 203 -14.03 -5.88 -2.62
C ASP A 203 -14.28 -4.40 -2.29
N VAL A 204 -14.83 -4.11 -1.12
CA VAL A 204 -15.15 -2.72 -0.70
C VAL A 204 -13.91 -1.83 -0.59
N THR A 205 -12.74 -2.42 -0.35
CA THR A 205 -11.47 -1.68 -0.21
C THR A 205 -10.83 -1.32 -1.54
N GLU A 206 -11.25 -1.97 -2.65
CA GLU A 206 -10.65 -1.81 -3.98
C GLU A 206 -11.63 -1.26 -5.02
N ALA A 207 -12.93 -1.30 -4.73
CA ALA A 207 -13.97 -0.90 -5.67
C ALA A 207 -13.96 0.61 -5.93
N ARG A 208 -14.12 0.98 -7.21
CA ARG A 208 -14.28 2.39 -7.62
C ARG A 208 -15.58 3.01 -7.13
N ILE A 209 -16.63 2.18 -6.98
CA ILE A 209 -17.96 2.58 -6.52
C ILE A 209 -18.36 1.64 -5.39
N VAL A 210 -18.81 2.20 -4.29
CA VAL A 210 -19.34 1.43 -3.15
C VAL A 210 -20.75 1.93 -2.84
N VAL A 211 -21.71 1.01 -2.81
CA VAL A 211 -23.07 1.27 -2.33
C VAL A 211 -23.18 0.71 -0.92
N SER A 212 -23.44 1.57 0.06
CA SER A 212 -23.42 1.17 1.46
C SER A 212 -24.76 1.32 2.16
N GLY A 213 -25.05 0.37 3.06
CA GLY A 213 -26.22 0.39 3.92
C GLY A 213 -25.87 0.46 5.41
N GLY A 214 -26.77 1.02 6.18
CA GLY A 214 -26.58 1.19 7.61
C GLY A 214 -27.78 0.75 8.42
N ARG A 215 -27.86 1.19 9.65
CA ARG A 215 -28.81 0.78 10.73
C ARG A 215 -30.31 0.82 10.34
N ALA A 216 -30.67 1.44 9.23
CA ALA A 216 -32.06 1.49 8.75
C ALA A 216 -32.58 0.11 8.31
N PHE A 217 -31.69 -0.74 7.77
CA PHE A 217 -32.03 -2.09 7.34
C PHE A 217 -32.29 -3.00 8.54
N LYS A 218 -33.30 -3.86 8.45
CA LYS A 218 -33.74 -4.75 9.52
C LYS A 218 -33.58 -6.23 9.20
N SER A 219 -33.32 -6.57 7.94
CA SER A 219 -33.08 -7.95 7.49
C SER A 219 -32.00 -8.00 6.40
N SER A 220 -31.42 -9.18 6.21
CA SER A 220 -30.47 -9.45 5.15
C SER A 220 -31.12 -9.34 3.77
N GLU A 221 -32.39 -9.76 3.64
CA GLU A 221 -33.14 -9.72 2.39
C GLU A 221 -33.37 -8.27 1.95
N ASP A 222 -33.77 -7.40 2.88
CA ASP A 222 -34.01 -5.98 2.63
C ASP A 222 -32.70 -5.26 2.23
N PHE A 223 -31.60 -5.56 2.93
CA PHE A 223 -30.28 -5.06 2.57
C PHE A 223 -29.84 -5.52 1.17
N GLU A 224 -29.98 -6.80 0.87
CA GLU A 224 -29.57 -7.36 -0.42
C GLU A 224 -30.45 -6.83 -1.57
N GLN A 225 -31.75 -6.67 -1.36
CA GLN A 225 -32.66 -6.12 -2.36
C GLN A 225 -32.29 -4.68 -2.73
N HIS A 226 -31.99 -3.83 -1.77
CA HIS A 226 -31.78 -2.40 -2.02
C HIS A 226 -30.29 -2.05 -2.24
N VAL A 227 -29.40 -2.51 -1.38
CA VAL A 227 -27.96 -2.20 -1.47
C VAL A 227 -27.29 -3.13 -2.46
N GLY A 228 -27.50 -4.43 -2.32
CA GLY A 228 -26.95 -5.45 -3.22
C GLY A 228 -27.42 -5.27 -4.64
N GLY A 229 -28.74 -5.15 -4.85
CA GLY A 229 -29.30 -4.97 -6.19
C GLY A 229 -28.85 -3.70 -6.90
N LEU A 230 -28.67 -2.58 -6.18
CA LEU A 230 -28.09 -1.37 -6.76
C LEU A 230 -26.59 -1.52 -7.06
N ALA A 231 -25.85 -2.18 -6.17
CA ALA A 231 -24.42 -2.44 -6.40
C ALA A 231 -24.22 -3.30 -7.66
N ASP A 232 -25.05 -4.34 -7.86
CA ASP A 232 -24.96 -5.19 -9.05
C ASP A 232 -25.21 -4.42 -10.35
N GLN A 233 -26.19 -3.51 -10.36
CA GLN A 233 -26.47 -2.69 -11.55
C GLN A 233 -25.35 -1.70 -11.89
N LEU A 234 -24.60 -1.27 -10.90
CA LEU A 234 -23.50 -0.33 -11.06
C LEU A 234 -22.12 -1.02 -11.23
N GLY A 235 -22.05 -2.34 -11.12
CA GLY A 235 -20.76 -3.05 -11.02
C GLY A 235 -19.97 -2.63 -9.79
N ALA A 236 -20.65 -2.26 -8.71
CA ALA A 236 -20.10 -1.70 -7.49
C ALA A 236 -19.91 -2.75 -6.39
N ALA A 237 -19.11 -2.42 -5.37
CA ALA A 237 -19.11 -3.16 -4.12
C ALA A 237 -20.35 -2.82 -3.27
N ALA A 238 -20.84 -3.81 -2.52
CA ALA A 238 -21.83 -3.58 -1.47
C ALA A 238 -21.11 -3.40 -0.15
N GLY A 239 -21.36 -2.30 0.56
CA GLY A 239 -20.76 -1.99 1.84
C GLY A 239 -21.77 -1.96 2.99
N SER A 240 -21.34 -2.28 4.19
CA SER A 240 -22.22 -2.26 5.35
C SER A 240 -21.57 -1.56 6.55
N SER A 241 -22.40 -0.94 7.37
CA SER A 241 -21.93 -0.40 8.63
C SER A 241 -21.71 -1.50 9.67
N ARG A 242 -20.79 -1.27 10.61
CA ARG A 242 -20.55 -2.16 11.75
C ARG A 242 -21.85 -2.58 12.48
N ALA A 243 -22.81 -1.67 12.59
CA ALA A 243 -24.08 -1.96 13.28
C ALA A 243 -24.90 -3.08 12.61
N LEU A 244 -24.80 -3.26 11.29
CA LEU A 244 -25.46 -4.36 10.58
C LEU A 244 -24.72 -5.68 10.79
N VAL A 245 -23.40 -5.63 10.84
CA VAL A 245 -22.54 -6.80 11.14
C VAL A 245 -22.83 -7.30 12.55
N ASP A 246 -22.81 -6.41 13.54
CA ASP A 246 -23.09 -6.75 14.93
C ASP A 246 -24.52 -7.27 15.14
N ALA A 247 -25.48 -6.83 14.32
CA ALA A 247 -26.85 -7.34 14.32
C ALA A 247 -27.01 -8.66 13.55
N GLY A 248 -25.96 -9.20 12.94
CA GLY A 248 -26.01 -10.44 12.14
C GLY A 248 -26.76 -10.30 10.81
N ILE A 249 -27.03 -9.07 10.35
CA ILE A 249 -27.75 -8.78 9.10
C ILE A 249 -26.81 -8.92 7.90
N THR A 250 -25.58 -8.50 8.04
CA THR A 250 -24.55 -8.58 6.99
C THR A 250 -23.28 -9.27 7.49
N PRO A 251 -22.53 -9.95 6.63
CA PRO A 251 -21.23 -10.51 7.00
C PRO A 251 -20.18 -9.41 7.21
N ASN A 252 -19.16 -9.69 8.02
CA ASN A 252 -18.07 -8.77 8.30
C ASN A 252 -17.24 -8.38 7.05
N SER A 253 -17.29 -9.20 6.00
CA SER A 253 -16.59 -8.91 4.73
C SER A 253 -17.15 -7.73 3.94
N LEU A 254 -18.30 -7.18 4.34
CA LEU A 254 -18.90 -6.00 3.70
C LEU A 254 -18.62 -4.70 4.47
N GLN A 255 -17.81 -4.74 5.53
CA GLN A 255 -17.51 -3.57 6.37
C GLN A 255 -16.18 -2.92 5.99
#